data_35d81ba6a3c26c8ddd75eeadca639d77
#
_entry.id   35d81ba6a3c26c8ddd75eeadca639d77
#
_cell.length_a   1.000
_cell.length_b   1.000
_cell.length_c   1.000
_cell.angle_alpha   90.00
_cell.angle_beta   90.00
_cell.angle_gamma   90.00
#
_symmetry.space_group_name_H-M   'P 1'
#
loop_
_entity.id
_entity.type
_entity.pdbx_description
1 polymer ?
#
loop_
_entity_poly.entity_id
_entity_poly.type
_entity_poly.pdbx_seq_one_letter_code
_entity_poly.pdbx_strand_id
1 'polypeptide(L)'
;NIPEILELKRKSLKSIAETTSNKIIISSSTSGFMPTELQKDMQFPERFIVGHPFNPVYLCPLVEIVGGKETSDNNKNIAKNFYESMGMHTLMVRKEVPGHIADRLQEAMWREILHALNDDIATTGELDESIVYGPGLRWSFMGMNQIYMIAGGKGGARHFIEQFGPALEWPWSHLKAP
;
A
#
# COMPACT_ATOMS: atom_id res chain seq x y z
N ASN A 1 -15.43 -8.99 -6.91
CA ASN A 1 -15.37 -7.52 -6.99
C ASN A 1 -16.71 -6.91 -6.64
N ILE A 2 -16.81 -6.29 -5.49
CA ILE A 2 -17.98 -5.52 -5.04
C ILE A 2 -17.55 -4.08 -4.80
N PRO A 3 -18.47 -3.10 -4.94
CA PRO A 3 -18.15 -1.70 -4.74
C PRO A 3 -17.47 -1.41 -3.40
N GLU A 4 -16.67 -0.36 -3.35
CA GLU A 4 -15.94 0.08 -2.16
C GLU A 4 -16.89 0.79 -1.17
N ILE A 5 -17.88 0.01 -0.67
CA ILE A 5 -18.88 0.42 0.31
C ILE A 5 -18.79 -0.53 1.50
N LEU A 6 -18.43 -0.02 2.67
CA LEU A 6 -18.13 -0.81 3.86
C LEU A 6 -19.24 -1.80 4.23
N GLU A 7 -20.47 -1.31 4.33
CA GLU A 7 -21.62 -2.14 4.73
C GLU A 7 -21.92 -3.25 3.71
N LEU A 8 -21.77 -2.95 2.41
CA LEU A 8 -21.97 -3.94 1.36
C LEU A 8 -20.90 -5.03 1.43
N LYS A 9 -19.63 -4.63 1.63
CA LYS A 9 -18.52 -5.58 1.80
C LYS A 9 -18.73 -6.46 3.03
N ARG A 10 -19.07 -5.88 4.17
CA ARG A 10 -19.33 -6.64 5.42
C ARG A 10 -20.46 -7.66 5.25
N LYS A 11 -21.58 -7.24 4.67
CA LYS A 11 -22.71 -8.14 4.37
C LYS A 11 -22.28 -9.31 3.47
N SER A 12 -21.54 -9.02 2.40
CA SER A 12 -21.06 -10.03 1.47
C SER A 12 -20.05 -10.99 2.13
N LEU A 13 -19.08 -10.46 2.89
CA LEU A 13 -18.08 -11.25 3.60
C LEU A 13 -18.71 -12.14 4.66
N LYS A 14 -19.71 -11.64 5.40
CA LYS A 14 -20.49 -12.43 6.35
C LYS A 14 -21.16 -13.61 5.65
N SER A 15 -21.88 -13.37 4.55
CA SER A 15 -22.56 -14.41 3.78
C SER A 15 -21.58 -15.48 3.23
N ILE A 16 -20.43 -15.04 2.71
CA ILE A 16 -19.37 -15.94 2.24
C ILE A 16 -18.83 -16.79 3.40
N ALA A 17 -18.62 -16.17 4.56
CA ALA A 17 -18.11 -16.86 5.74
C ALA A 17 -19.07 -17.94 6.26
N GLU A 18 -20.38 -17.69 6.19
CA GLU A 18 -21.42 -18.62 6.60
C GLU A 18 -21.57 -19.81 5.65
N THR A 19 -21.23 -19.65 4.36
CA THR A 19 -21.45 -20.65 3.32
C THR A 19 -20.20 -21.41 2.91
N THR A 20 -19.03 -21.02 3.41
CA THR A 20 -17.75 -21.64 3.06
C THR A 20 -17.10 -22.35 4.25
N SER A 21 -16.34 -23.40 3.97
CA SER A 21 -15.56 -24.12 5.00
C SER A 21 -14.61 -23.17 5.71
N ASN A 22 -14.42 -23.36 7.03
CA ASN A 22 -13.47 -22.61 7.84
C ASN A 22 -11.99 -22.78 7.43
N LYS A 23 -11.71 -23.76 6.57
CA LYS A 23 -10.36 -23.99 6.02
C LYS A 23 -10.03 -23.13 4.80
N ILE A 24 -11.04 -22.44 4.22
CA ILE A 24 -10.86 -21.60 3.04
C ILE A 24 -10.52 -20.18 3.49
N ILE A 25 -9.42 -19.63 2.98
CA ILE A 25 -9.05 -18.23 3.20
C ILE A 25 -9.97 -17.33 2.37
N ILE A 26 -10.47 -16.28 2.99
CA ILE A 26 -11.26 -15.24 2.34
C ILE A 26 -10.37 -14.03 2.20
N SER A 27 -10.16 -13.56 0.96
CA SER A 27 -9.34 -12.39 0.65
C SER A 27 -10.18 -11.29 0.02
N SER A 28 -10.03 -10.07 0.52
CA SER A 28 -10.57 -8.85 -0.09
C SER A 28 -9.46 -8.08 -0.79
N SER A 29 -9.74 -7.54 -1.98
CA SER A 29 -8.83 -6.66 -2.72
C SER A 29 -9.10 -5.18 -2.47
N THR A 30 -9.66 -4.82 -1.32
CA THR A 30 -9.92 -3.42 -0.96
C THR A 30 -8.62 -2.61 -0.88
N SER A 31 -8.64 -1.38 -1.40
CA SER A 31 -7.51 -0.45 -1.32
C SER A 31 -7.54 0.42 -0.06
N GLY A 32 -8.69 0.58 0.60
CA GLY A 32 -8.84 1.56 1.68
C GLY A 32 -9.29 1.00 3.02
N PHE A 33 -10.19 0.02 3.04
CA PHE A 33 -10.76 -0.47 4.29
C PHE A 33 -9.79 -1.34 5.07
N MET A 34 -9.75 -1.10 6.38
CA MET A 34 -8.96 -1.93 7.29
C MET A 34 -9.58 -3.32 7.46
N PRO A 35 -8.77 -4.39 7.45
CA PRO A 35 -9.27 -5.76 7.62
C PRO A 35 -10.09 -5.96 8.91
N THR A 36 -9.71 -5.33 10.02
CA THR A 36 -10.46 -5.39 11.28
C THR A 36 -11.91 -4.92 11.13
N GLU A 37 -12.14 -3.87 10.33
CA GLU A 37 -13.50 -3.38 10.09
C GLU A 37 -14.30 -4.32 9.21
N LEU A 38 -13.65 -4.95 8.24
CA LEU A 38 -14.29 -5.87 7.30
C LEU A 38 -14.65 -7.21 7.95
N GLN A 39 -13.82 -7.72 8.86
CA GLN A 39 -14.00 -9.04 9.48
C GLN A 39 -14.96 -9.05 10.67
N LYS A 40 -15.46 -7.89 11.13
CA LYS A 40 -16.17 -7.69 12.40
C LYS A 40 -17.33 -8.66 12.64
N ASP A 41 -18.10 -9.00 11.62
CA ASP A 41 -19.30 -9.85 11.76
C ASP A 41 -19.15 -11.19 11.06
N MET A 42 -17.91 -11.59 10.73
CA MET A 42 -17.63 -12.85 10.05
C MET A 42 -17.57 -14.01 11.02
N GLN A 43 -18.04 -15.18 10.58
CA GLN A 43 -17.70 -16.45 11.21
C GLN A 43 -16.26 -16.83 10.86
N PHE A 44 -15.48 -17.28 11.84
CA PHE A 44 -14.07 -17.65 11.65
C PHE A 44 -13.25 -16.50 11.04
N PRO A 45 -13.22 -15.30 11.68
CA PRO A 45 -12.54 -14.11 11.15
C PRO A 45 -11.02 -14.29 11.04
N GLU A 46 -10.43 -15.29 11.72
CA GLU A 46 -9.00 -15.60 11.65
C GLU A 46 -8.52 -15.99 10.26
N ARG A 47 -9.43 -16.38 9.36
CA ARG A 47 -9.15 -16.76 7.97
C ARG A 47 -9.33 -15.64 6.96
N PHE A 48 -9.71 -14.45 7.42
CA PHE A 48 -9.88 -13.29 6.56
C PHE A 48 -8.59 -12.48 6.46
N ILE A 49 -8.25 -12.06 5.24
CA ILE A 49 -7.16 -11.16 4.94
C ILE A 49 -7.62 -10.08 3.95
N VAL A 50 -6.85 -9.00 3.88
CA VAL A 50 -6.79 -8.18 2.68
C VAL A 50 -5.57 -8.64 1.88
N GLY A 51 -5.79 -9.01 0.61
CA GLY A 51 -4.75 -9.23 -0.38
C GLY A 51 -4.89 -8.14 -1.43
N HIS A 52 -4.18 -7.03 -1.25
CA HIS A 52 -4.29 -5.84 -2.06
C HIS A 52 -3.31 -5.87 -3.23
N PRO A 53 -3.77 -6.18 -4.48
CA PRO A 53 -2.92 -6.13 -5.66
C PRO A 53 -2.74 -4.69 -6.11
N PHE A 54 -1.55 -4.36 -6.61
CA PHE A 54 -1.27 -3.03 -7.14
C PHE A 54 -1.58 -2.97 -8.65
N ASN A 55 -2.25 -1.94 -9.09
CA ASN A 55 -2.64 -1.77 -10.49
C ASN A 55 -1.54 -1.10 -11.32
N PRO A 56 -1.37 -1.49 -12.58
CA PRO A 56 -2.03 -2.61 -13.27
C PRO A 56 -1.38 -3.96 -12.90
N VAL A 57 -2.20 -4.92 -12.48
CA VAL A 57 -1.74 -6.21 -11.92
C VAL A 57 -0.84 -7.01 -12.86
N TYR A 58 -1.01 -6.85 -14.17
CA TYR A 58 -0.19 -7.52 -15.19
C TYR A 58 1.21 -6.91 -15.35
N LEU A 59 1.47 -5.72 -14.79
CA LEU A 59 2.79 -5.06 -14.78
C LEU A 59 3.36 -4.98 -13.37
N CYS A 60 2.51 -4.71 -12.37
CA CYS A 60 2.92 -4.51 -10.98
C CYS A 60 2.66 -5.79 -10.20
N PRO A 61 3.69 -6.62 -9.93
CA PRO A 61 3.48 -7.91 -9.28
C PRO A 61 3.20 -7.80 -7.77
N LEU A 62 3.16 -6.60 -7.21
CA LEU A 62 2.96 -6.38 -5.77
C LEU A 62 1.58 -6.83 -5.31
N VAL A 63 1.56 -7.62 -4.23
CA VAL A 63 0.36 -7.87 -3.41
C VAL A 63 0.69 -7.59 -1.96
N GLU A 64 0.00 -6.64 -1.35
CA GLU A 64 0.10 -6.38 0.09
C GLU A 64 -0.84 -7.31 0.84
N ILE A 65 -0.29 -8.08 1.78
CA ILE A 65 -1.07 -8.97 2.64
C ILE A 65 -1.23 -8.32 4.00
N VAL A 66 -2.47 -7.97 4.33
CA VAL A 66 -2.83 -7.26 5.55
C VAL A 66 -3.81 -8.10 6.36
N GLY A 67 -3.45 -8.41 7.60
CA GLY A 67 -4.35 -9.03 8.56
C GLY A 67 -5.03 -8.00 9.46
N GLY A 68 -6.26 -8.30 9.86
CA GLY A 68 -6.94 -7.60 10.94
C GLY A 68 -6.57 -8.19 12.31
N LYS A 69 -7.21 -7.69 13.36
CA LYS A 69 -6.95 -8.11 14.75
C LYS A 69 -7.17 -9.61 14.99
N GLU A 70 -8.13 -10.19 14.30
CA GLU A 70 -8.49 -11.62 14.47
C GLU A 70 -7.74 -12.52 13.47
N THR A 71 -7.06 -11.97 12.46
CA THR A 71 -6.40 -12.75 11.42
C THR A 71 -5.21 -13.53 12.00
N SER A 72 -5.17 -14.84 11.77
CA SER A 72 -4.06 -15.67 12.23
C SER A 72 -2.82 -15.51 11.33
N ASP A 73 -1.63 -15.63 11.93
CA ASP A 73 -0.36 -15.60 11.18
C ASP A 73 -0.25 -16.79 10.22
N ASN A 74 -0.81 -17.95 10.59
CA ASN A 74 -0.87 -19.10 9.70
C ASN A 74 -1.63 -18.78 8.41
N ASN A 75 -2.80 -18.17 8.51
CA ASN A 75 -3.62 -17.81 7.35
C ASN A 75 -2.95 -16.74 6.47
N LYS A 76 -2.25 -15.76 7.08
CA LYS A 76 -1.42 -14.81 6.33
C LYS A 76 -0.33 -15.52 5.54
N ASN A 77 0.36 -16.49 6.14
CA ASN A 77 1.42 -17.26 5.47
C ASN A 77 0.86 -18.16 4.34
N ILE A 78 -0.30 -18.77 4.52
CA ILE A 78 -0.96 -19.54 3.45
C ILE A 78 -1.29 -18.62 2.26
N ALA A 79 -1.86 -17.44 2.55
CA ALA A 79 -2.17 -16.46 1.51
C ALA A 79 -0.89 -15.97 0.80
N LYS A 80 0.17 -15.68 1.55
CA LYS A 80 1.49 -15.35 1.00
C LYS A 80 1.95 -16.40 0.00
N ASN A 81 2.00 -17.65 0.42
CA ASN A 81 2.46 -18.76 -0.43
C ASN A 81 1.59 -18.92 -1.68
N PHE A 82 0.28 -18.71 -1.55
CA PHE A 82 -0.64 -18.74 -2.68
C PHE A 82 -0.32 -17.67 -3.72
N TYR A 83 -0.20 -16.40 -3.31
CA TYR A 83 0.12 -15.31 -4.23
C TYR A 83 1.52 -15.49 -4.85
N GLU A 84 2.51 -15.92 -4.08
CA GLU A 84 3.87 -16.21 -4.59
C GLU A 84 3.88 -17.36 -5.61
N SER A 85 3.02 -18.37 -5.43
CA SER A 85 2.88 -19.46 -6.41
C SER A 85 2.33 -19.01 -7.76
N MET A 86 1.65 -17.85 -7.79
CA MET A 86 1.17 -17.22 -9.02
C MET A 86 2.17 -16.22 -9.62
N GLY A 87 3.38 -16.15 -9.07
CA GLY A 87 4.43 -15.22 -9.54
C GLY A 87 4.30 -13.79 -8.99
N MET A 88 3.44 -13.55 -8.00
CA MET A 88 3.31 -12.23 -7.36
C MET A 88 4.41 -12.01 -6.32
N HIS A 89 4.78 -10.76 -6.12
CA HIS A 89 5.66 -10.33 -5.02
C HIS A 89 4.80 -9.91 -3.82
N THR A 90 4.89 -10.66 -2.73
CA THR A 90 4.07 -10.40 -1.55
C THR A 90 4.77 -9.49 -0.55
N LEU A 91 4.06 -8.49 -0.04
CA LEU A 91 4.49 -7.62 1.04
C LEU A 91 3.61 -7.86 2.27
N MET A 92 4.20 -8.45 3.31
CA MET A 92 3.49 -8.68 4.58
C MET A 92 3.42 -7.37 5.38
N VAL A 93 2.24 -6.77 5.46
CA VAL A 93 2.02 -5.54 6.22
C VAL A 93 1.92 -5.86 7.71
N ARG A 94 2.81 -5.29 8.52
CA ARG A 94 2.93 -5.61 9.95
C ARG A 94 1.78 -5.10 10.80
N LYS A 95 1.14 -4.01 10.38
CA LYS A 95 0.05 -3.35 11.08
C LYS A 95 -0.92 -2.78 10.06
N GLU A 96 -2.21 -3.04 10.22
CA GLU A 96 -3.22 -2.43 9.38
C GLU A 96 -3.21 -0.89 9.52
N VAL A 97 -3.24 -0.21 8.39
CA VAL A 97 -3.32 1.25 8.29
C VAL A 97 -4.20 1.59 7.08
N PRO A 98 -4.90 2.73 7.10
CA PRO A 98 -5.67 3.19 5.93
C PRO A 98 -4.76 3.34 4.70
N GLY A 99 -5.20 2.81 3.56
CA GLY A 99 -4.46 2.86 2.30
C GLY A 99 -3.22 1.95 2.27
N HIS A 100 -3.08 1.04 3.22
CA HIS A 100 -1.96 0.10 3.34
C HIS A 100 -0.60 0.81 3.25
N ILE A 101 0.41 0.29 2.55
CA ILE A 101 1.73 0.93 2.43
C ILE A 101 1.88 1.63 1.08
N ALA A 102 1.62 0.91 -0.02
CA ALA A 102 1.90 1.41 -1.36
C ALA A 102 1.01 2.59 -1.72
N ASP A 103 -0.31 2.47 -1.52
CA ASP A 103 -1.24 3.59 -1.76
C ASP A 103 -0.93 4.77 -0.85
N ARG A 104 -0.63 4.53 0.44
CA ARG A 104 -0.27 5.61 1.36
C ARG A 104 0.92 6.44 0.87
N LEU A 105 1.93 5.80 0.30
CA LEU A 105 3.11 6.47 -0.26
C LEU A 105 2.76 7.20 -1.56
N GLN A 106 1.99 6.55 -2.43
CA GLN A 106 1.54 7.13 -3.69
C GLN A 106 0.67 8.37 -3.46
N GLU A 107 -0.32 8.28 -2.57
CA GLU A 107 -1.22 9.38 -2.24
C GLU A 107 -0.50 10.58 -1.60
N ALA A 108 0.54 10.33 -0.79
CA ALA A 108 1.37 11.40 -0.25
C ALA A 108 2.08 12.18 -1.36
N MET A 109 2.62 11.48 -2.35
CA MET A 109 3.25 12.10 -3.52
C MET A 109 2.22 12.81 -4.40
N TRP A 110 1.07 12.18 -4.65
CA TRP A 110 0.04 12.78 -5.48
C TRP A 110 -0.55 14.05 -4.86
N ARG A 111 -0.73 14.08 -3.55
CA ARG A 111 -1.14 15.31 -2.86
C ARG A 111 -0.14 16.46 -3.08
N GLU A 112 1.15 16.18 -3.06
CA GLU A 112 2.19 17.17 -3.36
C GLU A 112 2.10 17.68 -4.82
N ILE A 113 1.87 16.77 -5.76
CA ILE A 113 1.64 17.10 -7.17
C ILE A 113 0.43 18.03 -7.34
N LEU A 114 -0.67 17.76 -6.64
CA LEU A 114 -1.87 18.60 -6.68
C LEU A 114 -1.63 20.01 -6.12
N HIS A 115 -0.84 20.15 -5.06
CA HIS A 115 -0.44 21.46 -4.54
C HIS A 115 0.45 22.21 -5.53
N ALA A 116 1.43 21.55 -6.13
CA ALA A 116 2.29 22.16 -7.14
C ALA A 116 1.48 22.64 -8.36
N LEU A 117 0.46 21.90 -8.76
CA LEU A 117 -0.45 22.31 -9.83
C LEU A 117 -1.33 23.50 -9.41
N ASN A 118 -1.91 23.48 -8.20
CA ASN A 118 -2.75 24.55 -7.67
C ASN A 118 -1.98 25.88 -7.50
N ASP A 119 -0.71 25.80 -7.19
CA ASP A 119 0.18 26.95 -6.97
C ASP A 119 0.89 27.40 -8.26
N ASP A 120 0.44 26.92 -9.43
CA ASP A 120 1.00 27.25 -10.76
C ASP A 120 2.53 27.03 -10.87
N ILE A 121 3.08 26.09 -10.11
CA ILE A 121 4.50 25.75 -10.15
C ILE A 121 4.87 25.06 -11.48
N ALA A 122 4.00 24.17 -11.96
CA ALA A 122 4.18 23.45 -13.21
C ALA A 122 2.84 22.92 -13.75
N THR A 123 2.80 22.60 -15.03
CA THR A 123 1.67 21.91 -15.68
C THR A 123 1.63 20.43 -15.30
N THR A 124 0.50 19.77 -15.52
CA THR A 124 0.36 18.31 -15.32
C THR A 124 1.41 17.53 -16.09
N GLY A 125 1.69 17.91 -17.36
CA GLY A 125 2.71 17.24 -18.16
C GLY A 125 4.12 17.38 -17.58
N GLU A 126 4.50 18.58 -17.15
CA GLU A 126 5.82 18.83 -16.53
C GLU A 126 5.98 18.10 -15.20
N LEU A 127 4.90 17.98 -14.40
CA LEU A 127 4.91 17.21 -13.17
C LEU A 127 5.09 15.71 -13.45
N ASP A 128 4.39 15.17 -14.45
CA ASP A 128 4.57 13.77 -14.89
C ASP A 128 6.01 13.54 -15.40
N GLU A 129 6.53 14.42 -16.27
CA GLU A 129 7.90 14.33 -16.77
C GLU A 129 8.94 14.37 -15.66
N SER A 130 8.73 15.18 -14.63
CA SER A 130 9.64 15.26 -13.48
C SER A 130 9.80 13.93 -12.76
N ILE A 131 8.74 13.12 -12.70
CA ILE A 131 8.76 11.78 -12.11
C ILE A 131 9.31 10.77 -13.10
N VAL A 132 8.79 10.73 -14.33
CA VAL A 132 9.13 9.72 -15.35
C VAL A 132 10.61 9.77 -15.73
N TYR A 133 11.16 10.95 -15.95
CA TYR A 133 12.58 11.13 -16.30
C TYR A 133 13.51 11.38 -15.10
N GLY A 134 12.94 11.55 -13.92
CA GLY A 134 13.64 11.78 -12.67
C GLY A 134 13.68 10.54 -11.78
N PRO A 135 13.13 10.63 -10.56
CA PRO A 135 13.26 9.58 -9.57
C PRO A 135 12.55 8.27 -9.97
N GLY A 136 11.52 8.31 -10.80
CA GLY A 136 10.75 7.14 -11.23
C GLY A 136 11.61 6.10 -11.96
N LEU A 137 12.58 6.53 -12.77
CA LEU A 137 13.51 5.62 -13.46
C LEU A 137 14.26 4.70 -12.48
N ARG A 138 14.69 5.22 -11.37
CA ARG A 138 15.45 4.43 -10.38
C ARG A 138 14.54 3.67 -9.42
N TRP A 139 13.31 4.13 -9.20
CA TRP A 139 12.34 3.42 -8.36
C TRP A 139 11.88 2.10 -8.93
N SER A 140 12.01 1.88 -10.24
CA SER A 140 11.67 0.61 -10.89
C SER A 140 12.60 -0.55 -10.47
N PHE A 141 13.79 -0.26 -9.95
CA PHE A 141 14.76 -1.28 -9.53
C PHE A 141 15.35 -1.05 -8.14
N MET A 142 15.08 0.08 -7.50
CA MET A 142 15.67 0.46 -6.22
C MET A 142 14.68 1.28 -5.38
N GLY A 143 14.39 0.82 -4.18
CA GLY A 143 13.55 1.56 -3.24
C GLY A 143 14.26 2.81 -2.70
N MET A 144 13.47 3.79 -2.23
CA MET A 144 13.95 5.09 -1.78
C MET A 144 14.99 5.00 -0.65
N ASN A 145 14.75 4.12 0.33
CA ASN A 145 15.70 3.91 1.44
C ASN A 145 17.06 3.40 0.96
N GLN A 146 17.08 2.51 -0.02
CA GLN A 146 18.29 1.98 -0.62
C GLN A 146 19.04 3.07 -1.40
N ILE A 147 18.31 3.90 -2.14
CA ILE A 147 18.88 5.05 -2.88
C ILE A 147 19.60 6.00 -1.93
N TYR A 148 18.95 6.38 -0.83
CA TYR A 148 19.51 7.33 0.14
C TYR A 148 20.65 6.71 0.97
N MET A 149 20.60 5.39 1.20
CA MET A 149 21.73 4.68 1.80
C MET A 149 22.99 4.75 0.90
N ILE A 150 22.82 4.56 -0.41
CA ILE A 150 23.91 4.65 -1.38
C ILE A 150 24.41 6.11 -1.52
N ALA A 151 23.48 7.06 -1.59
CA ALA A 151 23.81 8.50 -1.70
C ALA A 151 24.59 9.02 -0.49
N GLY A 152 24.43 8.45 0.69
CA GLY A 152 25.23 8.77 1.88
C GLY A 152 26.66 8.25 1.85
N GLY A 153 27.07 7.53 0.80
CA GLY A 153 28.43 7.02 0.62
C GLY A 153 28.88 6.12 1.79
N LYS A 154 30.10 6.34 2.29
CA LYS A 154 30.64 5.55 3.41
C LYS A 154 29.86 5.71 4.73
N GLY A 155 29.15 6.81 4.92
CA GLY A 155 28.30 7.08 6.10
C GLY A 155 26.90 6.51 5.98
N GLY A 156 26.50 6.04 4.80
CA GLY A 156 25.19 5.42 4.54
C GLY A 156 24.02 6.35 4.81
N ALA A 157 22.87 5.75 5.15
CA ALA A 157 21.63 6.50 5.41
C ALA A 157 21.75 7.51 6.57
N ARG A 158 22.56 7.18 7.58
CA ARG A 158 22.79 8.12 8.71
C ARG A 158 23.38 9.43 8.24
N HIS A 159 24.45 9.38 7.46
CA HIS A 159 25.09 10.59 6.90
C HIS A 159 24.15 11.37 6.00
N PHE A 160 23.37 10.65 5.15
CA PHE A 160 22.37 11.30 4.31
C PHE A 160 21.30 12.03 5.12
N ILE A 161 20.78 11.41 6.19
CA ILE A 161 19.77 12.02 7.07
C ILE A 161 20.36 13.22 7.84
N GLU A 162 21.59 13.13 8.32
CA GLU A 162 22.24 14.26 9.01
C GLU A 162 22.39 15.49 8.08
N GLN A 163 22.67 15.25 6.81
CA GLN A 163 22.88 16.30 5.83
C GLN A 163 21.56 16.88 5.26
N PHE A 164 20.62 16.03 4.91
CA PHE A 164 19.39 16.40 4.19
C PHE A 164 18.10 16.28 5.01
N GLY A 165 18.17 15.60 6.14
CA GLY A 165 17.00 15.39 7.02
C GLY A 165 16.30 16.69 7.44
N PRO A 166 17.00 17.78 7.77
CA PRO A 166 16.35 19.03 8.10
C PRO A 166 15.39 19.57 7.03
N ALA A 167 15.61 19.24 5.76
CA ALA A 167 14.69 19.62 4.68
C ALA A 167 13.33 18.92 4.76
N LEU A 168 13.22 17.79 5.47
CA LEU A 168 11.95 17.09 5.70
C LEU A 168 11.01 17.86 6.64
N GLU A 169 11.51 18.83 7.38
CA GLU A 169 10.72 19.70 8.25
C GLU A 169 10.13 20.90 7.50
N TRP A 170 10.52 21.11 6.25
CA TRP A 170 9.97 22.18 5.43
C TRP A 170 8.51 21.89 5.08
N PRO A 171 7.66 22.93 5.00
CA PRO A 171 6.28 22.78 4.58
C PRO A 171 6.21 22.59 3.06
N TRP A 172 6.50 21.35 2.60
CA TRP A 172 6.41 20.99 1.20
C TRP A 172 4.99 21.16 0.68
N SER A 173 4.02 20.62 1.43
CA SER A 173 2.59 20.77 1.16
C SER A 173 1.77 20.75 2.44
N HIS A 174 0.49 21.13 2.33
CA HIS A 174 -0.46 21.02 3.42
C HIS A 174 -1.04 19.61 3.49
N LEU A 175 -1.44 19.16 4.69
CA LEU A 175 -2.07 17.83 4.86
C LEU A 175 -3.44 17.73 4.17
N LYS A 176 -4.16 18.85 4.03
CA LYS A 176 -5.40 18.91 3.30
C LYS A 176 -5.08 19.12 1.81
N ALA A 177 -5.68 18.32 0.95
CA ALA A 177 -5.59 18.52 -0.50
C ALA A 177 -6.20 19.87 -0.91
N PRO A 178 -5.71 20.50 -1.99
CA PRO A 178 -6.18 21.78 -2.47
C PRO A 178 -7.64 21.73 -2.93
#